data_47f3e80a8b50e39720637c9e19d1d199
#
_entry.id   47f3e80a8b50e39720637c9e19d1d199
#
_cell.length_a   1.000
_cell.length_b   1.000
_cell.length_c   1.000
_cell.angle_alpha   90.00
_cell.angle_beta   90.00
_cell.angle_gamma   90.00
#
_symmetry.space_group_name_H-M   'P 1'
#
loop_
_entity.id
_entity.type
_entity.pdbx_description
1 polymer ?
#
loop_
_entity_poly.entity_id
_entity_poly.type
_entity_poly.pdbx_seq_one_letter_code
_entity_poly.pdbx_strand_id
1 'polypeptide(L)'
;AQPLEADTNRDVTFTHGSGPRHMVFSPNGKHAYVTAEMRSEIVTFNVQDGHLKKVAELKLIHEDKTPEFKSASGIILSPNGKYVIAANRGADNKLLVFKIQQNGLLAKPVVYKANGIEPRAFSFDASGKYLYVTNVYSNNISLFRFDAKNGTLKPAGDAAKISELILSTNIKALQTSTPRFNLTR
;
A
#
# COMPACT_ATOMS: atom_id res chain seq x y z
N ALA A 1 -13.29 27.63 10.14
CA ALA A 1 -12.80 26.87 8.98
C ALA A 1 -13.92 26.82 7.96
N GLN A 2 -13.64 27.10 6.70
CA GLN A 2 -14.63 26.93 5.63
C GLN A 2 -14.85 25.43 5.39
N PRO A 3 -16.07 24.99 5.07
CA PRO A 3 -16.33 23.62 4.70
C PRO A 3 -15.57 23.26 3.43
N LEU A 4 -15.31 21.95 3.23
CA LEU A 4 -14.75 21.45 2.00
C LEU A 4 -15.79 21.60 0.88
N GLU A 5 -15.37 22.20 -0.24
CA GLU A 5 -16.19 22.33 -1.45
C GLU A 5 -15.61 21.44 -2.55
N ALA A 6 -16.48 20.81 -3.34
CA ALA A 6 -16.07 20.02 -4.49
C ALA A 6 -15.64 20.96 -5.64
N ASP A 7 -14.47 20.71 -6.21
CA ASP A 7 -14.00 21.39 -7.42
C ASP A 7 -14.00 20.38 -8.57
N THR A 8 -15.13 20.27 -9.26
CA THR A 8 -15.34 19.32 -10.37
C THR A 8 -14.42 19.58 -11.56
N ASN A 9 -13.81 20.76 -11.68
CA ASN A 9 -12.83 21.06 -12.73
C ASN A 9 -11.52 20.30 -12.55
N ARG A 10 -11.30 19.72 -11.34
CA ARG A 10 -10.12 18.92 -10.98
C ARG A 10 -10.40 17.44 -10.87
N ASP A 11 -11.62 17.02 -11.18
CA ASP A 11 -11.99 15.60 -11.14
C ASP A 11 -11.18 14.80 -12.17
N VAL A 12 -10.80 13.59 -11.77
CA VAL A 12 -10.10 12.63 -12.64
C VAL A 12 -10.98 11.42 -12.87
N THR A 13 -11.27 11.17 -14.14
CA THR A 13 -12.05 9.99 -14.56
C THR A 13 -11.13 8.80 -14.78
N PHE A 14 -11.43 7.70 -14.14
CA PHE A 14 -10.84 6.40 -14.39
C PHE A 14 -11.65 5.65 -15.45
N THR A 15 -11.02 4.65 -16.07
CA THR A 15 -11.75 3.68 -16.91
C THR A 15 -12.88 3.06 -16.09
N HIS A 16 -14.06 2.93 -16.68
CA HIS A 16 -15.23 2.32 -16.03
C HIS A 16 -14.85 0.96 -15.38
N GLY A 17 -15.32 0.74 -14.17
CA GLY A 17 -15.02 -0.48 -13.39
C GLY A 17 -13.61 -0.55 -12.81
N SER A 18 -12.83 0.55 -12.82
CA SER A 18 -11.48 0.54 -12.22
C SER A 18 -11.48 0.48 -10.69
N GLY A 19 -12.43 1.13 -10.03
CA GLY A 19 -12.51 1.21 -8.58
C GLY A 19 -11.30 1.90 -7.95
N PRO A 20 -11.05 3.22 -8.18
CA PRO A 20 -9.98 3.93 -7.48
C PRO A 20 -10.21 3.86 -5.97
N ARG A 21 -9.15 3.53 -5.22
CA ARG A 21 -9.32 3.17 -3.81
C ARG A 21 -8.46 3.99 -2.85
N HIS A 22 -7.15 3.83 -2.90
CA HIS A 22 -6.20 4.54 -2.05
C HIS A 22 -5.19 5.30 -2.90
N MET A 23 -4.74 6.44 -2.38
CA MET A 23 -3.78 7.30 -3.04
C MET A 23 -2.66 7.72 -2.06
N VAL A 24 -1.43 7.81 -2.59
CA VAL A 24 -0.29 8.41 -1.90
C VAL A 24 0.41 9.38 -2.85
N PHE A 25 1.00 10.43 -2.29
CA PHE A 25 1.79 11.41 -3.04
C PHE A 25 3.28 11.14 -2.88
N SER A 26 4.06 11.46 -3.91
CA SER A 26 5.52 11.52 -3.79
C SER A 26 5.93 12.62 -2.79
N PRO A 27 7.11 12.54 -2.15
CA PRO A 27 7.53 13.52 -1.14
C PRO A 27 7.60 14.98 -1.64
N ASN A 28 7.87 15.15 -2.93
CA ASN A 28 7.92 16.48 -3.56
C ASN A 28 6.54 16.97 -4.06
N GLY A 29 5.48 16.21 -3.84
CA GLY A 29 4.12 16.53 -4.27
C GLY A 29 3.88 16.50 -5.79
N LYS A 30 4.88 16.15 -6.60
CA LYS A 30 4.78 16.22 -8.08
C LYS A 30 4.12 15.00 -8.72
N HIS A 31 3.95 13.92 -7.97
CA HIS A 31 3.34 12.68 -8.45
C HIS A 31 2.36 12.12 -7.43
N ALA A 32 1.32 11.46 -7.92
CA ALA A 32 0.40 10.68 -7.12
C ALA A 32 0.30 9.25 -7.67
N TYR A 33 0.12 8.28 -6.77
CA TYR A 33 -0.02 6.86 -7.09
C TYR A 33 -1.32 6.37 -6.51
N VAL A 34 -2.19 5.83 -7.35
CA VAL A 34 -3.54 5.39 -6.97
C VAL A 34 -3.72 3.92 -7.27
N THR A 35 -4.18 3.14 -6.28
CA THR A 35 -4.61 1.76 -6.55
C THR A 35 -5.99 1.76 -7.17
N ALA A 36 -6.12 1.07 -8.33
CA ALA A 36 -7.38 0.76 -8.98
C ALA A 36 -7.77 -0.68 -8.59
N GLU A 37 -8.67 -0.80 -7.61
CA GLU A 37 -8.97 -2.04 -6.90
C GLU A 37 -9.42 -3.15 -7.87
N MET A 38 -10.45 -2.88 -8.67
CA MET A 38 -11.10 -3.88 -9.51
C MET A 38 -10.27 -4.30 -10.72
N ARG A 39 -9.27 -3.51 -11.09
CA ARG A 39 -8.36 -3.81 -12.20
C ARG A 39 -7.01 -4.35 -11.75
N SER A 40 -6.75 -4.41 -10.44
CA SER A 40 -5.44 -4.78 -9.87
C SER A 40 -4.30 -3.96 -10.49
N GLU A 41 -4.42 -2.64 -10.45
CA GLU A 41 -3.48 -1.70 -11.07
C GLU A 41 -3.01 -0.64 -10.09
N ILE A 42 -1.84 -0.07 -10.35
CA ILE A 42 -1.44 1.25 -9.86
C ILE A 42 -1.44 2.21 -11.05
N VAL A 43 -2.13 3.32 -10.88
CA VAL A 43 -2.14 4.44 -11.83
C VAL A 43 -1.25 5.55 -11.28
N THR A 44 -0.30 6.02 -12.09
CA THR A 44 0.60 7.13 -11.77
C THR A 44 0.11 8.40 -12.44
N PHE A 45 0.08 9.49 -11.67
CA PHE A 45 -0.29 10.82 -12.13
C PHE A 45 0.86 11.80 -11.92
N ASN A 46 1.04 12.73 -12.84
CA ASN A 46 1.71 14.00 -12.57
C ASN A 46 0.73 14.93 -11.86
N VAL A 47 1.23 15.68 -10.88
CA VAL A 47 0.48 16.67 -10.10
C VAL A 47 1.01 18.05 -10.44
N GLN A 48 0.14 18.93 -10.93
CA GLN A 48 0.46 20.32 -11.21
C GLN A 48 -0.74 21.20 -10.86
N ASP A 49 -0.54 22.17 -10.00
CA ASP A 49 -1.55 23.16 -9.58
C ASP A 49 -2.87 22.49 -9.12
N GLY A 50 -2.74 21.36 -8.42
CA GLY A 50 -3.86 20.55 -7.94
C GLY A 50 -4.54 19.68 -9.00
N HIS A 51 -4.09 19.74 -10.26
CA HIS A 51 -4.57 18.86 -11.33
C HIS A 51 -3.75 17.58 -11.40
N LEU A 52 -4.45 16.45 -11.66
CA LEU A 52 -3.86 15.13 -11.84
C LEU A 52 -3.89 14.75 -13.32
N LYS A 53 -2.74 14.58 -13.94
CA LYS A 53 -2.61 14.07 -15.31
C LYS A 53 -2.05 12.65 -15.28
N LYS A 54 -2.85 11.67 -15.74
CA LYS A 54 -2.40 10.27 -15.84
C LYS A 54 -1.20 10.16 -16.78
N VAL A 55 -0.15 9.46 -16.33
CA VAL A 55 1.09 9.26 -17.08
C VAL A 55 1.48 7.80 -17.23
N ALA A 56 1.03 6.90 -16.35
CA ALA A 56 1.32 5.47 -16.45
C ALA A 56 0.27 4.62 -15.71
N GLU A 57 0.19 3.37 -16.12
CA GLU A 57 -0.53 2.29 -15.42
C GLU A 57 0.36 1.06 -15.32
N LEU A 58 0.36 0.38 -14.19
CA LEU A 58 1.08 -0.86 -13.95
C LEU A 58 0.15 -1.91 -13.35
N LYS A 59 0.14 -3.10 -13.91
CA LYS A 59 -0.56 -4.25 -13.33
C LYS A 59 0.15 -4.72 -12.05
N LEU A 60 -0.62 -5.02 -11.03
CA LEU A 60 -0.15 -5.66 -9.80
C LEU A 60 -0.16 -7.19 -9.89
N ILE A 61 -0.69 -7.71 -10.98
CA ILE A 61 -0.77 -9.15 -11.23
C ILE A 61 0.60 -9.63 -11.70
N HIS A 62 1.14 -10.62 -10.99
CA HIS A 62 2.38 -11.28 -11.38
C HIS A 62 2.03 -12.58 -12.12
N GLU A 63 2.33 -12.61 -13.42
CA GLU A 63 2.42 -13.80 -14.34
C GLU A 63 1.55 -15.01 -13.99
N ASP A 64 0.32 -14.84 -13.58
CA ASP A 64 -0.50 -15.99 -13.24
C ASP A 64 -1.62 -16.19 -14.25
N LYS A 65 -1.69 -17.41 -14.79
CA LYS A 65 -2.60 -17.81 -15.85
C LYS A 65 -4.02 -18.08 -15.36
N THR A 66 -4.30 -17.90 -14.07
CA THR A 66 -5.61 -18.21 -13.52
C THR A 66 -6.55 -17.00 -13.54
N PRO A 67 -7.81 -17.17 -13.96
CA PRO A 67 -8.83 -16.11 -13.95
C PRO A 67 -9.41 -15.84 -12.56
N GLU A 68 -8.74 -16.29 -11.49
CA GLU A 68 -9.22 -16.11 -10.13
C GLU A 68 -9.26 -14.64 -9.72
N PHE A 69 -10.18 -14.31 -8.80
CA PHE A 69 -10.38 -12.96 -8.29
C PHE A 69 -9.08 -12.38 -7.71
N LYS A 70 -8.67 -11.24 -8.23
CA LYS A 70 -7.51 -10.46 -7.78
C LYS A 70 -7.92 -9.01 -7.66
N SER A 71 -7.49 -8.35 -6.61
CA SER A 71 -7.80 -6.93 -6.45
C SER A 71 -6.70 -6.18 -5.71
N ALA A 72 -6.39 -4.97 -6.20
CA ALA A 72 -5.50 -4.07 -5.49
C ALA A 72 -6.12 -3.64 -4.16
N SER A 73 -5.30 -3.46 -3.13
CA SER A 73 -5.81 -3.02 -1.84
C SER A 73 -5.08 -1.79 -1.32
N GLY A 74 -4.27 -1.94 -0.27
CA GLY A 74 -3.52 -0.85 0.32
C GLY A 74 -2.39 -0.35 -0.57
N ILE A 75 -2.00 0.89 -0.34
CA ILE A 75 -0.80 1.52 -0.88
C ILE A 75 -0.19 2.41 0.20
N ILE A 76 1.13 2.39 0.32
CA ILE A 76 1.86 3.25 1.25
C ILE A 76 3.18 3.71 0.62
N LEU A 77 3.61 4.90 0.97
CA LEU A 77 4.95 5.39 0.66
C LEU A 77 5.92 4.92 1.76
N SER A 78 7.12 4.49 1.38
CA SER A 78 8.17 4.19 2.35
C SER A 78 8.59 5.45 3.12
N PRO A 79 9.07 5.33 4.38
CA PRO A 79 9.44 6.49 5.19
C PRO A 79 10.51 7.39 4.56
N ASN A 80 11.41 6.82 3.76
CA ASN A 80 12.43 7.59 3.03
C ASN A 80 11.92 8.16 1.69
N GLY A 81 10.65 7.97 1.35
CA GLY A 81 10.03 8.48 0.13
C GLY A 81 10.53 7.89 -1.19
N LYS A 82 11.33 6.83 -1.15
CA LYS A 82 11.96 6.25 -2.37
C LYS A 82 11.19 5.08 -2.97
N TYR A 83 10.24 4.52 -2.23
CA TYR A 83 9.50 3.33 -2.65
C TYR A 83 7.99 3.48 -2.39
N VAL A 84 7.21 2.92 -3.29
CA VAL A 84 5.78 2.69 -3.10
C VAL A 84 5.58 1.20 -2.82
N ILE A 85 4.80 0.88 -1.81
CA ILE A 85 4.43 -0.50 -1.48
C ILE A 85 2.93 -0.64 -1.67
N ALA A 86 2.51 -1.61 -2.46
CA ALA A 86 1.10 -1.92 -2.68
C ALA A 86 0.83 -3.39 -2.43
N ALA A 87 -0.43 -3.76 -2.16
CA ALA A 87 -0.83 -5.15 -2.09
C ALA A 87 -1.82 -5.51 -3.18
N ASN A 88 -1.70 -6.75 -3.62
CA ASN A 88 -2.70 -7.47 -4.37
C ASN A 88 -3.23 -8.64 -3.54
N ARG A 89 -4.54 -8.80 -3.48
CA ARG A 89 -5.27 -9.79 -2.67
C ARG A 89 -6.02 -10.78 -3.56
N GLY A 90 -6.85 -11.62 -2.95
CA GLY A 90 -7.52 -12.73 -3.60
C GLY A 90 -6.56 -13.90 -3.80
N ALA A 91 -6.42 -14.41 -5.02
CA ALA A 91 -5.54 -15.52 -5.32
C ALA A 91 -4.04 -15.20 -5.11
N ASP A 92 -3.65 -13.94 -5.21
CA ASP A 92 -2.23 -13.55 -5.14
C ASP A 92 -1.69 -13.36 -3.73
N ASN A 93 -2.39 -12.64 -2.87
CA ASN A 93 -1.95 -12.27 -1.51
C ASN A 93 -0.49 -11.84 -1.44
N LYS A 94 -0.13 -10.82 -2.22
CA LYS A 94 1.25 -10.36 -2.41
C LYS A 94 1.42 -8.90 -2.03
N LEU A 95 2.65 -8.57 -1.65
CA LEU A 95 3.15 -7.21 -1.51
C LEU A 95 4.09 -6.93 -2.68
N LEU A 96 3.95 -5.75 -3.28
CA LEU A 96 4.78 -5.30 -4.39
C LEU A 96 5.48 -4.02 -3.99
N VAL A 97 6.80 -4.03 -4.03
CA VAL A 97 7.65 -2.87 -3.69
C VAL A 97 8.21 -2.29 -4.97
N PHE A 98 7.83 -1.06 -5.27
CA PHE A 98 8.22 -0.32 -6.45
C PHE A 98 9.22 0.77 -6.07
N LYS A 99 10.35 0.85 -6.75
CA LYS A 99 11.25 2.00 -6.66
C LYS A 99 10.66 3.16 -7.46
N ILE A 100 10.62 4.36 -6.88
CA ILE A 100 10.28 5.59 -7.59
C ILE A 100 11.51 6.04 -8.36
N GLN A 101 11.37 6.24 -9.65
CA GLN A 101 12.41 6.73 -10.55
C GLN A 101 12.51 8.27 -10.48
N GLN A 102 13.56 8.85 -11.04
CA GLN A 102 13.76 10.31 -11.06
C GLN A 102 12.61 11.07 -11.75
N ASN A 103 12.01 10.46 -12.77
CA ASN A 103 10.85 11.00 -13.49
C ASN A 103 9.51 10.73 -12.80
N GLY A 104 9.51 10.17 -11.59
CA GLY A 104 8.32 9.83 -10.82
C GLY A 104 7.62 8.53 -11.22
N LEU A 105 8.03 7.89 -12.30
CA LEU A 105 7.46 6.60 -12.69
C LEU A 105 7.91 5.48 -11.73
N LEU A 106 7.10 4.44 -11.62
CA LEU A 106 7.42 3.26 -10.83
C LEU A 106 8.23 2.27 -11.66
N ALA A 107 9.35 1.78 -11.12
CA ALA A 107 10.12 0.71 -11.72
C ALA A 107 9.40 -0.64 -11.59
N LYS A 108 9.90 -1.69 -12.26
CA LYS A 108 9.43 -3.07 -12.05
C LYS A 108 9.50 -3.43 -10.56
N PRO A 109 8.43 -4.01 -9.96
CA PRO A 109 8.40 -4.28 -8.54
C PRO A 109 9.23 -5.50 -8.15
N VAL A 110 9.66 -5.50 -6.89
CA VAL A 110 10.03 -6.73 -6.18
C VAL A 110 8.79 -7.25 -5.48
N VAL A 111 8.50 -8.55 -5.63
CA VAL A 111 7.27 -9.17 -5.15
C VAL A 111 7.55 -10.06 -3.95
N TYR A 112 6.69 -9.96 -2.93
CA TYR A 112 6.77 -10.72 -1.68
C TYR A 112 5.42 -11.38 -1.36
N LYS A 113 5.44 -12.53 -0.67
CA LYS A 113 4.23 -13.07 -0.04
C LYS A 113 3.80 -12.14 1.09
N ALA A 114 2.49 -11.94 1.25
CA ALA A 114 1.96 -11.10 2.33
C ALA A 114 2.06 -11.76 3.73
N ASN A 115 2.35 -13.07 3.79
CA ASN A 115 2.33 -13.89 4.99
C ASN A 115 0.98 -13.88 5.73
N GLY A 116 -0.08 -13.81 4.94
CA GLY A 116 -1.47 -13.84 5.36
C GLY A 116 -2.39 -13.80 4.16
N ILE A 117 -3.68 -13.93 4.41
CA ILE A 117 -4.72 -13.96 3.39
C ILE A 117 -5.50 -12.65 3.44
N GLU A 118 -5.72 -12.04 2.29
CA GLU A 118 -6.41 -10.76 2.12
C GLU A 118 -5.65 -9.59 2.77
N PRO A 119 -4.40 -9.28 2.34
CA PRO A 119 -3.66 -8.11 2.82
C PRO A 119 -4.42 -6.83 2.44
N ARG A 120 -4.80 -6.02 3.45
CA ARG A 120 -5.74 -4.91 3.24
C ARG A 120 -5.15 -3.54 3.52
N ALA A 121 -4.39 -3.40 4.58
CA ALA A 121 -3.80 -2.14 4.98
C ALA A 121 -2.37 -2.33 5.51
N PHE A 122 -1.60 -1.25 5.49
CA PHE A 122 -0.22 -1.22 5.95
C PHE A 122 0.04 -0.05 6.86
N SER A 123 1.02 -0.20 7.73
CA SER A 123 1.60 0.91 8.47
C SER A 123 3.07 0.63 8.74
N PHE A 124 3.89 1.66 8.66
CA PHE A 124 5.24 1.60 9.22
C PHE A 124 5.20 1.94 10.71
N ASP A 125 6.12 1.35 11.47
CA ASP A 125 6.41 1.80 12.83
C ASP A 125 7.05 3.20 12.81
N ALA A 126 7.13 3.84 13.97
CA ALA A 126 7.73 5.18 14.10
C ALA A 126 9.20 5.25 13.65
N SER A 127 9.93 4.14 13.73
CA SER A 127 11.34 4.08 13.27
C SER A 127 11.46 3.92 11.76
N GLY A 128 10.38 3.57 11.06
CA GLY A 128 10.37 3.25 9.63
C GLY A 128 11.09 1.95 9.27
N LYS A 129 11.44 1.13 10.26
CA LYS A 129 12.18 -0.12 10.05
C LYS A 129 11.27 -1.33 9.88
N TYR A 130 10.03 -1.24 10.35
CA TYR A 130 9.09 -2.34 10.33
C TYR A 130 7.80 -1.93 9.62
N LEU A 131 7.34 -2.80 8.72
CA LEU A 131 6.07 -2.70 8.03
C LEU A 131 5.10 -3.72 8.61
N TYR A 132 3.96 -3.25 9.09
CA TYR A 132 2.83 -4.05 9.53
C TYR A 132 1.84 -4.20 8.40
N VAL A 133 1.35 -5.42 8.19
CA VAL A 133 0.36 -5.75 7.15
C VAL A 133 -0.81 -6.46 7.79
N THR A 134 -1.99 -5.85 7.73
CA THR A 134 -3.21 -6.48 8.23
C THR A 134 -3.80 -7.42 7.19
N ASN A 135 -4.04 -8.68 7.57
CA ASN A 135 -4.57 -9.73 6.71
C ASN A 135 -5.95 -10.18 7.25
N VAL A 136 -7.01 -9.90 6.47
CA VAL A 136 -8.40 -10.05 6.96
C VAL A 136 -8.79 -11.49 7.17
N TYR A 137 -8.56 -12.37 6.18
CA TYR A 137 -9.07 -13.73 6.27
C TYR A 137 -8.16 -14.69 7.05
N SER A 138 -6.90 -14.35 7.23
CA SER A 138 -6.00 -15.10 8.13
C SER A 138 -5.96 -14.54 9.56
N ASN A 139 -6.69 -13.45 9.83
CA ASN A 139 -6.83 -12.85 11.16
C ASN A 139 -5.48 -12.57 11.85
N ASN A 140 -4.49 -12.13 11.07
CA ASN A 140 -3.16 -11.82 11.59
C ASN A 140 -2.64 -10.48 11.10
N ILE A 141 -1.69 -9.93 11.82
CA ILE A 141 -0.86 -8.81 11.39
C ILE A 141 0.54 -9.35 11.11
N SER A 142 0.90 -9.48 9.85
CA SER A 142 2.24 -9.87 9.44
C SER A 142 3.22 -8.73 9.65
N LEU A 143 4.42 -9.06 10.10
CA LEU A 143 5.51 -8.12 10.33
C LEU A 143 6.64 -8.36 9.33
N PHE A 144 7.13 -7.26 8.72
CA PHE A 144 8.27 -7.27 7.83
C PHE A 144 9.30 -6.25 8.29
N ARG A 145 10.57 -6.64 8.30
CA ARG A 145 11.66 -5.68 8.38
C ARG A 145 11.88 -5.05 7.01
N PHE A 146 11.90 -3.73 6.96
CA PHE A 146 12.14 -2.96 5.75
C PHE A 146 13.59 -2.48 5.68
N ASP A 147 14.27 -2.75 4.56
CA ASP A 147 15.57 -2.16 4.25
C ASP A 147 15.37 -0.90 3.39
N ALA A 148 15.49 0.26 4.01
CA ALA A 148 15.29 1.55 3.34
C ALA A 148 16.33 1.86 2.26
N LYS A 149 17.52 1.21 2.28
CA LYS A 149 18.57 1.39 1.28
C LYS A 149 18.21 0.70 -0.02
N ASN A 150 17.76 -0.54 0.07
CA ASN A 150 17.53 -1.41 -1.08
C ASN A 150 16.03 -1.58 -1.44
N GLY A 151 15.11 -1.13 -0.59
CA GLY A 151 13.67 -1.28 -0.77
C GLY A 151 13.22 -2.73 -0.64
N THR A 152 13.86 -3.51 0.23
CA THR A 152 13.53 -4.92 0.40
C THR A 152 12.76 -5.18 1.68
N LEU A 153 11.90 -6.21 1.65
CA LEU A 153 11.14 -6.70 2.79
C LEU A 153 11.67 -8.07 3.21
N LYS A 154 11.92 -8.23 4.52
CA LYS A 154 12.24 -9.53 5.12
C LYS A 154 11.16 -9.87 6.15
N PRO A 155 10.50 -11.04 6.03
CA PRO A 155 9.54 -11.47 7.05
C PRO A 155 10.18 -11.48 8.44
N ALA A 156 9.45 -10.99 9.44
CA ALA A 156 9.87 -10.92 10.83
C ALA A 156 8.85 -11.58 11.80
N GLY A 157 7.95 -12.39 11.26
CA GLY A 157 6.91 -13.11 11.99
C GLY A 157 5.55 -12.41 11.97
N ASP A 158 4.69 -12.77 12.89
CA ASP A 158 3.40 -12.12 13.12
C ASP A 158 3.50 -11.18 14.34
N ALA A 159 3.02 -9.94 14.17
CA ALA A 159 2.94 -8.99 15.27
C ALA A 159 1.77 -9.31 16.20
N ALA A 160 0.67 -9.84 15.67
CA ALA A 160 -0.51 -10.25 16.43
C ALA A 160 -1.37 -11.25 15.64
N LYS A 161 -2.13 -12.07 16.40
CA LYS A 161 -3.29 -12.82 15.90
C LYS A 161 -4.53 -12.22 16.53
N ILE A 162 -5.56 -11.93 15.73
CA ILE A 162 -6.77 -11.24 16.18
C ILE A 162 -7.96 -12.08 15.75
N SER A 163 -8.91 -12.32 16.67
CA SER A 163 -10.08 -13.16 16.38
C SER A 163 -11.00 -12.62 15.29
N GLU A 164 -11.01 -11.29 15.13
CA GLU A 164 -11.72 -10.61 14.04
C GLU A 164 -10.94 -9.34 13.65
N LEU A 165 -10.45 -9.28 12.44
CA LEU A 165 -9.80 -8.09 11.88
C LEU A 165 -10.84 -7.23 11.18
N ILE A 166 -11.69 -6.56 11.96
CA ILE A 166 -12.55 -5.51 11.42
C ILE A 166 -11.64 -4.33 11.04
N LEU A 167 -11.85 -3.82 9.85
CA LEU A 167 -11.23 -2.59 9.35
C LEU A 167 -11.21 -1.49 10.42
N SER A 168 -10.15 -1.35 11.14
CA SER A 168 -10.02 -0.22 12.00
C SER A 168 -9.00 0.76 11.42
N THR A 169 -9.44 1.98 11.27
CA THR A 169 -8.61 3.19 11.18
C THR A 169 -7.67 3.35 12.40
N ASN A 170 -7.67 2.40 13.32
CA ASN A 170 -6.99 2.46 14.62
C ASN A 170 -5.55 1.93 14.63
N ILE A 171 -4.92 1.67 13.49
CA ILE A 171 -3.46 1.40 13.48
C ILE A 171 -2.67 2.59 14.07
N LYS A 172 -3.22 3.81 14.04
CA LYS A 172 -2.64 4.96 14.75
C LYS A 172 -2.57 4.76 16.27
N ALA A 173 -3.46 4.00 16.86
CA ALA A 173 -3.45 3.73 18.31
C ALA A 173 -2.31 2.80 18.74
N LEU A 174 -1.84 1.91 17.85
CA LEU A 174 -0.67 1.07 18.13
C LEU A 174 0.66 1.86 18.07
N GLN A 175 0.65 3.05 17.47
CA GLN A 175 1.83 3.92 17.40
C GLN A 175 2.09 4.72 18.69
N THR A 176 1.11 4.85 19.57
CA THR A 176 1.19 5.65 20.81
C THR A 176 1.43 4.84 22.08
N SER A 177 1.24 3.53 22.04
CA SER A 177 1.55 2.65 23.16
C SER A 177 2.88 1.94 22.92
N THR A 178 3.91 2.30 23.65
CA THR A 178 5.15 1.52 23.74
C THR A 178 4.79 0.13 24.28
N PRO A 179 4.89 -0.97 23.50
CA PRO A 179 4.65 -2.28 24.07
C PRO A 179 5.81 -2.59 24.99
N ARG A 180 5.54 -2.67 26.28
CA ARG A 180 6.45 -3.38 27.20
C ARG A 180 6.29 -4.87 26.90
N PHE A 181 7.10 -5.41 26.00
CA PHE A 181 7.23 -6.86 25.88
C PHE A 181 7.99 -7.37 27.08
N ASN A 182 7.29 -7.96 28.05
CA ASN A 182 7.90 -8.84 29.03
C ASN A 182 8.31 -10.12 28.29
N LEU A 183 9.57 -10.23 27.95
CA LEU A 183 10.22 -11.50 27.60
C LEU A 183 10.39 -12.29 28.92
N THR A 184 9.42 -13.10 29.28
CA THR A 184 9.67 -14.21 30.21
C THR A 184 10.27 -15.37 29.42
N ARG A 185 11.39 -15.87 29.96
CA ARG A 185 12.28 -16.91 29.47
C ARG A 185 11.58 -18.21 29.06
#